data_2e096471ce76df440ea0eedc4af29f95
#
_entry.id   2e096471ce76df440ea0eedc4af29f95
#
_cell.length_a   1.000
_cell.length_b   1.000
_cell.length_c   1.000
_cell.angle_alpha   90.00
_cell.angle_beta   90.00
_cell.angle_gamma   90.00
#
_symmetry.space_group_name_H-M   'P 1'
#
loop_
_entity.id
_entity.type
_entity.pdbx_description
1 polymer ?
#
loop_
_entity_poly.entity_id
_entity_poly.type
_entity_poly.pdbx_seq_one_letter_code
_entity_poly.pdbx_strand_id
1 'polypeptide(L)'
;MKRLFASLALMLPLVASAQYVSKVWSPDNGDGTYTNPVINADYSDPDVCVVGEDYYLTSSSFAHMPGLPILHSRDLVNWEIIGHALQSQFPDKEVPEHGNGVWAPCIRYHNGEFYIYWGDPDRGVYMVKTKDPRGTWDEPVCVIAGKGMIDTSPLWDDDGRCYLVNGWANSRCGFNSVLTVRELSADGTKAISNPVLVFDGGNKDYTTEGPKFYKRDGYYWIMCPAGGVEQGWQLAMRSKSPYGPYESKTVLAQGKTKVNGPHQGGWVHTQYGEDWFLHFQDKGVYGRVVWLQPVDWSSGWPIMGKKGEPVTTYRKPKSTSTTIVNPQESDEFNAPKLGLQWQWQGDYKQYYGMPTANGVFRMFTYRHSAVKNLWDVPSMLLQKTPADKFCATAKLRLAAKAENQFGGLIMMGRGYSCLVVERVGDSFQLQQRTCNKADKGEKETKQVLATFKPTDRDKIDYHPAIYMDIYLRMNVEGGKASFAYSLNGKSFKSVGNPFTMREGKWVGAKVGMVAIDNNTKSDAGLLDIDWFRID
;
A
#
# COMPACT_ATOMS: atom_id res chain seq x y z
N MET A 1 -12.01 -0.65 63.81
CA MET A 1 -12.49 0.04 62.59
C MET A 1 -11.71 -0.49 61.38
N LYS A 2 -12.27 -1.45 60.64
CA LYS A 2 -11.69 -1.98 59.42
C LYS A 2 -12.23 -1.17 58.24
N ARG A 3 -11.39 -0.47 57.51
CA ARG A 3 -11.77 0.23 56.29
C ARG A 3 -11.73 -0.77 55.12
N LEU A 4 -12.90 -1.04 54.55
CA LEU A 4 -13.04 -1.72 53.26
C LEU A 4 -12.67 -0.71 52.16
N PHE A 5 -11.66 -1.02 51.37
CA PHE A 5 -11.42 -0.36 50.08
C PHE A 5 -12.20 -1.13 49.00
N ALA A 6 -13.24 -0.53 48.48
CA ALA A 6 -13.92 -1.02 47.29
C ALA A 6 -13.17 -0.51 46.05
N SER A 7 -12.52 -1.44 45.33
CA SER A 7 -11.92 -1.16 44.02
C SER A 7 -13.02 -1.07 42.99
N LEU A 8 -13.30 0.13 42.49
CA LEU A 8 -14.19 0.36 41.36
C LEU A 8 -13.41 0.04 40.08
N ALA A 9 -13.62 -1.16 39.52
CA ALA A 9 -13.12 -1.47 38.19
C ALA A 9 -13.94 -0.70 37.16
N LEU A 10 -13.35 0.34 36.54
CA LEU A 10 -13.90 0.98 35.34
C LEU A 10 -13.87 -0.03 34.19
N MET A 11 -15.01 -0.64 33.90
CA MET A 11 -15.20 -1.31 32.60
C MET A 11 -15.32 -0.21 31.53
N LEU A 12 -14.24 0.04 30.80
CA LEU A 12 -14.31 0.75 29.53
C LEU A 12 -15.13 -0.12 28.56
N PRO A 13 -16.17 0.42 27.91
CA PRO A 13 -16.86 -0.33 26.87
C PRO A 13 -15.87 -0.60 25.73
N LEU A 14 -15.63 -1.87 25.42
CA LEU A 14 -15.07 -2.26 24.13
C LEU A 14 -16.08 -1.81 23.06
N VAL A 15 -15.84 -0.67 22.45
CA VAL A 15 -16.51 -0.31 21.21
C VAL A 15 -15.93 -1.25 20.16
N ALA A 16 -16.64 -2.34 19.86
CA ALA A 16 -16.38 -3.13 18.69
C ALA A 16 -16.56 -2.17 17.50
N SER A 17 -15.47 -1.79 16.84
CA SER A 17 -15.57 -1.04 15.58
C SER A 17 -16.38 -1.89 14.61
N ALA A 18 -17.44 -1.32 14.06
CA ALA A 18 -18.20 -1.99 13.02
C ALA A 18 -17.26 -2.38 11.88
N GLN A 19 -17.34 -3.65 11.44
CA GLN A 19 -16.52 -4.15 10.34
C GLN A 19 -16.81 -3.35 9.09
N TYR A 20 -15.76 -2.88 8.43
CA TYR A 20 -15.91 -2.11 7.21
C TYR A 20 -16.20 -3.04 6.03
N VAL A 21 -17.27 -2.75 5.30
CA VAL A 21 -17.60 -3.43 4.04
C VAL A 21 -17.60 -2.39 2.93
N SER A 22 -16.79 -2.63 1.90
CA SER A 22 -16.68 -1.74 0.75
C SER A 22 -17.97 -1.70 -0.05
N LYS A 23 -18.31 -0.52 -0.58
CA LYS A 23 -19.43 -0.30 -1.48
C LYS A 23 -19.06 -0.50 -2.95
N VAL A 24 -17.76 -0.53 -3.25
CA VAL A 24 -17.25 -0.53 -4.64
C VAL A 24 -16.62 -1.85 -5.04
N TRP A 25 -16.14 -2.63 -4.09
CA TRP A 25 -15.58 -3.96 -4.33
C TRP A 25 -15.64 -4.86 -3.10
N SER A 26 -16.27 -6.03 -3.26
CA SER A 26 -16.19 -7.13 -2.29
C SER A 26 -15.92 -8.44 -3.05
N PRO A 27 -14.88 -9.20 -2.68
CA PRO A 27 -14.54 -10.45 -3.34
C PRO A 27 -15.47 -11.62 -2.94
N ASP A 28 -16.08 -11.55 -1.76
CA ASP A 28 -16.94 -12.60 -1.22
C ASP A 28 -18.32 -12.55 -1.85
N ASN A 29 -18.72 -13.62 -2.56
CA ASN A 29 -20.01 -13.68 -3.26
C ASN A 29 -21.18 -14.03 -2.32
N GLY A 30 -20.92 -14.39 -1.05
CA GLY A 30 -21.95 -14.77 -0.07
C GLY A 30 -22.54 -16.17 -0.26
N ASP A 31 -22.10 -16.93 -1.26
CA ASP A 31 -22.59 -18.27 -1.63
C ASP A 31 -21.53 -19.39 -1.42
N GLY A 32 -20.45 -19.08 -0.70
CA GLY A 32 -19.32 -20.00 -0.51
C GLY A 32 -18.26 -19.93 -1.60
N THR A 33 -18.41 -18.98 -2.55
CA THR A 33 -17.40 -18.67 -3.57
C THR A 33 -16.82 -17.28 -3.39
N TYR A 34 -15.70 -17.02 -4.05
CA TYR A 34 -15.11 -15.69 -4.16
C TYR A 34 -14.80 -15.36 -5.62
N THR A 35 -14.71 -14.07 -5.92
CA THR A 35 -14.29 -13.55 -7.22
C THR A 35 -13.04 -12.70 -7.06
N ASN A 36 -11.98 -13.03 -7.80
CA ASN A 36 -10.74 -12.29 -7.85
C ASN A 36 -10.88 -10.93 -8.57
N PRO A 37 -10.07 -9.92 -8.17
CA PRO A 37 -9.05 -9.97 -7.13
C PRO A 37 -9.62 -9.98 -5.72
N VAL A 38 -8.97 -10.69 -4.79
CA VAL A 38 -9.40 -10.68 -3.37
C VAL A 38 -9.12 -9.35 -2.69
N ILE A 39 -8.18 -8.55 -3.21
CA ILE A 39 -7.98 -7.15 -2.84
C ILE A 39 -7.85 -6.36 -4.14
N ASN A 40 -8.87 -5.54 -4.47
CA ASN A 40 -8.89 -4.72 -5.68
C ASN A 40 -8.26 -3.34 -5.47
N ALA A 41 -7.11 -3.32 -4.85
CA ALA A 41 -6.30 -2.13 -4.59
C ALA A 41 -4.82 -2.49 -4.70
N ASP A 42 -3.95 -1.47 -4.83
CA ASP A 42 -2.52 -1.61 -5.05
C ASP A 42 -1.77 -2.11 -3.81
N TYR A 43 -1.82 -3.43 -3.57
CA TYR A 43 -0.97 -4.11 -2.59
C TYR A 43 0.08 -4.95 -3.32
N SER A 44 1.03 -4.24 -3.92
CA SER A 44 2.11 -4.79 -4.74
C SER A 44 2.97 -5.78 -3.98
N ASP A 45 3.41 -6.83 -4.68
CA ASP A 45 4.37 -7.82 -4.17
C ASP A 45 3.91 -8.46 -2.84
N PRO A 46 2.67 -8.98 -2.76
CA PRO A 46 2.12 -9.49 -1.51
C PRO A 46 2.88 -10.71 -1.04
N ASP A 47 3.14 -10.78 0.27
CA ASP A 47 3.55 -12.00 0.93
C ASP A 47 2.67 -12.27 2.14
N VAL A 48 2.51 -13.52 2.51
CA VAL A 48 1.54 -13.96 3.50
C VAL A 48 2.13 -15.04 4.41
N CYS A 49 1.80 -14.98 5.70
CA CYS A 49 2.05 -16.07 6.64
C CYS A 49 0.77 -16.46 7.37
N VAL A 50 0.78 -17.66 7.96
CA VAL A 50 -0.33 -18.23 8.72
C VAL A 50 0.08 -18.49 10.16
N VAL A 51 -0.80 -18.14 11.11
CA VAL A 51 -0.63 -18.44 12.54
C VAL A 51 -1.97 -18.94 13.08
N GLY A 52 -2.08 -20.26 13.26
CA GLY A 52 -3.36 -20.88 13.61
C GLY A 52 -4.41 -20.68 12.51
N GLU A 53 -5.50 -19.97 12.83
CA GLU A 53 -6.58 -19.65 11.88
C GLU A 53 -6.41 -18.26 11.23
N ASP A 54 -5.37 -17.52 11.58
CA ASP A 54 -5.17 -16.14 11.17
C ASP A 54 -4.11 -16.05 10.07
N TYR A 55 -4.40 -15.26 9.04
CA TYR A 55 -3.51 -14.97 7.93
C TYR A 55 -3.09 -13.52 7.99
N TYR A 56 -1.80 -13.26 7.80
CA TYR A 56 -1.22 -11.92 7.82
C TYR A 56 -0.49 -11.67 6.53
N LEU A 57 -0.82 -10.56 5.87
CA LEU A 57 -0.24 -10.16 4.60
C LEU A 57 0.47 -8.82 4.76
N THR A 58 1.61 -8.68 4.09
CA THR A 58 2.29 -7.40 3.87
C THR A 58 2.56 -7.17 2.39
N SER A 59 2.88 -5.94 2.01
CA SER A 59 3.16 -5.55 0.63
C SER A 59 4.16 -4.41 0.52
N SER A 60 4.69 -4.19 -0.67
CA SER A 60 5.53 -3.03 -0.98
C SER A 60 4.82 -1.72 -0.66
N SER A 61 5.54 -0.77 -0.10
CA SER A 61 5.07 0.60 0.14
C SER A 61 5.95 1.65 -0.53
N PHE A 62 7.12 1.25 -0.99
CA PHE A 62 8.11 2.15 -1.59
C PHE A 62 8.39 3.35 -0.68
N ALA A 63 8.19 4.58 -1.16
CA ALA A 63 8.41 5.80 -0.40
C ALA A 63 7.19 6.30 0.39
N HIS A 64 6.02 5.65 0.28
CA HIS A 64 4.80 6.09 0.96
C HIS A 64 4.78 5.65 2.43
N MET A 65 4.47 6.58 3.33
CA MET A 65 4.49 6.32 4.78
C MET A 65 3.15 6.63 5.46
N PRO A 66 2.75 5.83 6.49
CA PRO A 66 3.46 4.67 7.03
C PRO A 66 3.56 3.55 6.00
N GLY A 67 4.68 2.80 6.05
CA GLY A 67 5.01 1.71 5.13
C GLY A 67 4.77 0.32 5.73
N LEU A 68 5.01 -0.72 4.91
CA LEU A 68 4.78 -2.12 5.30
C LEU A 68 3.37 -2.32 5.88
N PRO A 69 2.31 -2.13 5.09
CA PRO A 69 0.94 -2.35 5.56
C PRO A 69 0.78 -3.81 6.01
N ILE A 70 0.07 -4.00 7.11
CA ILE A 70 -0.28 -5.31 7.64
C ILE A 70 -1.78 -5.50 7.47
N LEU A 71 -2.14 -6.52 6.70
CA LEU A 71 -3.52 -6.94 6.53
C LEU A 71 -3.73 -8.26 7.25
N HIS A 72 -4.95 -8.47 7.72
CA HIS A 72 -5.37 -9.67 8.44
C HIS A 72 -6.60 -10.28 7.77
N SER A 73 -6.66 -11.59 7.72
CA SER A 73 -7.80 -12.38 7.25
C SER A 73 -7.93 -13.67 8.04
N ARG A 74 -9.13 -14.24 8.06
CA ARG A 74 -9.38 -15.60 8.60
C ARG A 74 -9.84 -16.59 7.52
N ASP A 75 -9.87 -16.16 6.25
CA ASP A 75 -10.34 -16.99 5.13
C ASP A 75 -9.59 -16.74 3.81
N LEU A 76 -8.55 -15.89 3.80
CA LEU A 76 -7.77 -15.47 2.62
C LEU A 76 -8.57 -14.66 1.58
N VAL A 77 -9.86 -14.41 1.81
CA VAL A 77 -10.75 -13.68 0.90
C VAL A 77 -11.12 -12.33 1.47
N ASN A 78 -11.50 -12.31 2.74
CA ASN A 78 -11.93 -11.11 3.45
C ASN A 78 -10.75 -10.54 4.26
N TRP A 79 -10.27 -9.36 3.88
CA TRP A 79 -9.06 -8.73 4.43
C TRP A 79 -9.39 -7.40 5.10
N GLU A 80 -8.78 -7.11 6.23
CA GLU A 80 -8.79 -5.81 6.90
C GLU A 80 -7.35 -5.28 7.09
N ILE A 81 -7.15 -3.97 7.07
CA ILE A 81 -5.88 -3.35 7.44
C ILE A 81 -5.84 -3.27 8.97
N ILE A 82 -4.79 -3.82 9.59
CA ILE A 82 -4.64 -3.83 11.05
C ILE A 82 -3.50 -2.98 11.56
N GLY A 83 -2.61 -2.49 10.70
CA GLY A 83 -1.47 -1.69 11.08
C GLY A 83 -0.48 -1.47 9.95
N HIS A 84 0.65 -0.87 10.33
CA HIS A 84 1.83 -0.68 9.48
C HIS A 84 3.07 -0.96 10.31
N ALA A 85 3.99 -1.74 9.75
CA ALA A 85 5.20 -2.12 10.46
C ALA A 85 6.32 -1.07 10.39
N LEU A 86 6.20 -0.07 9.50
CA LEU A 86 7.20 0.98 9.32
C LEU A 86 6.52 2.36 9.39
N GLN A 87 6.92 3.20 10.34
CA GLN A 87 6.28 4.50 10.55
C GLN A 87 6.93 5.63 9.75
N SER A 88 8.21 5.52 9.42
CA SER A 88 8.97 6.48 8.60
C SER A 88 9.97 5.76 7.72
N GLN A 89 10.43 6.41 6.66
CA GLN A 89 11.56 5.90 5.86
C GLN A 89 12.83 5.84 6.70
N PHE A 90 13.68 4.89 6.39
CA PHE A 90 14.96 4.79 7.04
C PHE A 90 16.08 4.82 5.98
N PRO A 91 16.95 5.85 6.02
CA PRO A 91 16.87 7.09 6.82
C PRO A 91 15.73 8.02 6.38
N ASP A 92 15.31 8.90 7.28
CA ASP A 92 14.30 9.95 7.04
C ASP A 92 14.60 10.80 5.78
N LYS A 93 13.58 11.14 5.01
CA LYS A 93 13.69 11.89 3.75
C LYS A 93 12.78 13.10 3.73
N GLU A 94 13.31 14.25 3.34
CA GLU A 94 12.54 15.49 3.18
C GLU A 94 11.68 15.49 1.91
N VAL A 95 12.14 14.81 0.86
CA VAL A 95 11.47 14.71 -0.45
C VAL A 95 11.21 13.24 -0.75
N PRO A 96 10.03 12.88 -1.30
CA PRO A 96 9.72 11.50 -1.66
C PRO A 96 10.70 10.95 -2.70
N GLU A 97 11.37 9.85 -2.37
CA GLU A 97 12.21 9.11 -3.31
C GLU A 97 11.35 8.09 -4.07
N HIS A 98 10.48 8.55 -4.94
CA HIS A 98 9.53 7.70 -5.68
C HIS A 98 10.16 6.45 -6.27
N GLY A 99 9.59 5.29 -5.94
CA GLY A 99 10.04 3.97 -6.39
C GLY A 99 11.29 3.46 -5.70
N ASN A 100 11.77 4.11 -4.64
CA ASN A 100 12.80 3.62 -3.71
C ASN A 100 12.16 3.21 -2.37
N GLY A 101 12.96 2.79 -1.40
CA GLY A 101 12.48 2.41 -0.07
C GLY A 101 12.10 0.94 0.04
N VAL A 102 10.86 0.64 0.39
CA VAL A 102 10.40 -0.73 0.71
C VAL A 102 9.99 -1.49 -0.56
N TRP A 103 10.83 -2.46 -0.98
CA TRP A 103 10.55 -3.34 -2.11
C TRP A 103 10.26 -4.76 -1.66
N ALA A 104 9.22 -5.37 -2.22
CA ALA A 104 8.81 -6.78 -2.12
C ALA A 104 9.14 -7.45 -0.76
N PRO A 105 8.46 -7.04 0.32
CA PRO A 105 8.71 -7.57 1.64
C PRO A 105 8.30 -9.04 1.73
N CYS A 106 8.86 -9.70 2.75
CA CYS A 106 8.50 -11.07 3.11
C CYS A 106 8.12 -11.11 4.58
N ILE A 107 6.94 -11.66 4.91
CA ILE A 107 6.48 -11.84 6.28
C ILE A 107 6.60 -13.30 6.70
N ARG A 108 7.17 -13.56 7.88
CA ARG A 108 7.29 -14.90 8.48
C ARG A 108 6.93 -14.85 9.96
N TYR A 109 6.43 -15.97 10.45
CA TYR A 109 6.24 -16.21 11.89
C TYR A 109 7.19 -17.29 12.36
N HIS A 110 8.02 -16.97 13.34
CA HIS A 110 9.01 -17.90 13.89
C HIS A 110 9.18 -17.65 15.40
N ASN A 111 9.18 -18.74 16.19
CA ASN A 111 9.39 -18.70 17.64
C ASN A 111 8.53 -17.66 18.40
N GLY A 112 7.26 -17.49 18.02
CA GLY A 112 6.34 -16.58 18.70
C GLY A 112 6.46 -15.12 18.27
N GLU A 113 7.23 -14.81 17.24
CA GLU A 113 7.41 -13.45 16.71
C GLU A 113 7.14 -13.41 15.20
N PHE A 114 6.61 -12.29 14.72
CA PHE A 114 6.51 -11.94 13.31
C PHE A 114 7.78 -11.22 12.88
N TYR A 115 8.28 -11.56 11.72
CA TYR A 115 9.44 -10.95 11.06
C TYR A 115 9.02 -10.46 9.69
N ILE A 116 9.39 -9.24 9.34
CA ILE A 116 9.29 -8.73 7.97
C ILE A 116 10.67 -8.33 7.50
N TYR A 117 11.08 -8.93 6.37
CA TYR A 117 12.31 -8.56 5.67
C TYR A 117 11.95 -7.83 4.38
N TRP A 118 12.74 -6.82 4.02
CA TRP A 118 12.61 -6.16 2.71
C TRP A 118 13.96 -5.75 2.17
N GLY A 119 14.04 -5.60 0.84
CA GLY A 119 15.17 -4.99 0.16
C GLY A 119 14.92 -3.49 -0.03
N ASP A 120 15.84 -2.67 0.45
CA ASP A 120 16.04 -1.32 -0.06
C ASP A 120 17.13 -1.42 -1.12
N PRO A 121 16.82 -1.22 -2.41
CA PRO A 121 17.77 -1.49 -3.50
C PRO A 121 19.01 -0.61 -3.46
N ASP A 122 18.97 0.52 -2.76
CA ASP A 122 20.06 1.47 -2.64
C ASP A 122 20.93 1.25 -1.39
N ARG A 123 20.39 0.53 -0.36
CA ARG A 123 21.03 0.43 0.96
C ARG A 123 21.29 -1.00 1.43
N GLY A 124 20.35 -1.93 1.14
CA GLY A 124 20.54 -3.32 1.54
C GLY A 124 19.27 -4.00 2.05
N VAL A 125 19.44 -5.04 2.82
CA VAL A 125 18.36 -5.83 3.41
C VAL A 125 18.10 -5.36 4.83
N TYR A 126 16.85 -5.05 5.10
CA TYR A 126 16.37 -4.63 6.43
C TYR A 126 15.35 -5.61 6.97
N MET A 127 15.16 -5.58 8.29
CA MET A 127 14.20 -6.40 9.01
C MET A 127 13.60 -5.63 10.17
N VAL A 128 12.30 -5.85 10.40
CA VAL A 128 11.58 -5.47 11.63
C VAL A 128 10.89 -6.71 12.20
N LYS A 129 10.61 -6.73 13.51
CA LYS A 129 9.88 -7.81 14.14
C LYS A 129 8.95 -7.33 15.23
N THR A 130 7.97 -8.17 15.60
CA THR A 130 7.05 -7.94 16.72
C THR A 130 6.42 -9.25 17.19
N LYS A 131 5.92 -9.26 18.42
CA LYS A 131 5.06 -10.34 18.94
C LYS A 131 3.57 -10.12 18.63
N ASP A 132 3.18 -8.86 18.42
CA ASP A 132 1.80 -8.48 18.11
C ASP A 132 1.76 -7.64 16.82
N PRO A 133 1.25 -8.18 15.71
CA PRO A 133 1.20 -7.48 14.43
C PRO A 133 0.23 -6.28 14.41
N ARG A 134 -0.67 -6.17 15.41
CA ARG A 134 -1.55 -5.00 15.62
C ARG A 134 -0.88 -3.91 16.47
N GLY A 135 0.22 -4.24 17.13
CA GLY A 135 0.95 -3.37 18.06
C GLY A 135 2.10 -2.62 17.39
N THR A 136 3.08 -2.30 18.22
CA THR A 136 4.31 -1.63 17.78
C THR A 136 5.30 -2.67 17.25
N TRP A 137 5.95 -2.34 16.14
CA TRP A 137 7.06 -3.09 15.58
C TRP A 137 8.40 -2.50 16.07
N ASP A 138 9.41 -3.33 16.16
CA ASP A 138 10.77 -2.90 16.52
C ASP A 138 11.35 -1.94 15.47
N GLU A 139 12.39 -1.21 15.85
CA GLU A 139 13.13 -0.37 14.89
C GLU A 139 13.82 -1.22 13.81
N PRO A 140 13.93 -0.71 12.57
CA PRO A 140 14.57 -1.44 11.48
C PRO A 140 16.02 -1.83 11.77
N VAL A 141 16.35 -3.10 11.56
CA VAL A 141 17.70 -3.65 11.63
C VAL A 141 18.24 -3.84 10.21
N CYS A 142 19.42 -3.29 9.91
CA CYS A 142 20.14 -3.59 8.68
C CYS A 142 20.81 -4.97 8.78
N VAL A 143 20.24 -5.97 8.15
CA VAL A 143 20.73 -7.37 8.15
C VAL A 143 21.93 -7.52 7.21
N ILE A 144 21.89 -6.84 6.06
CA ILE A 144 22.95 -6.86 5.05
C ILE A 144 23.04 -5.48 4.40
N ALA A 145 24.15 -4.80 4.59
CA ALA A 145 24.42 -3.55 3.90
C ALA A 145 24.92 -3.78 2.47
N GLY A 146 24.48 -2.95 1.52
CA GLY A 146 24.95 -2.99 0.12
C GLY A 146 23.82 -2.73 -0.88
N LYS A 147 24.20 -2.39 -2.11
CA LYS A 147 23.26 -2.09 -3.19
C LYS A 147 22.81 -3.33 -3.96
N GLY A 148 21.63 -3.27 -4.56
CA GLY A 148 21.16 -4.21 -5.56
C GLY A 148 20.40 -5.41 -5.00
N MET A 149 20.47 -5.72 -3.72
CA MET A 149 19.71 -6.82 -3.11
C MET A 149 18.24 -6.42 -2.96
N ILE A 150 17.36 -7.25 -3.50
CA ILE A 150 15.90 -7.05 -3.49
C ILE A 150 15.17 -8.35 -3.14
N ASP A 151 13.91 -8.25 -2.77
CA ASP A 151 12.96 -9.35 -2.72
C ASP A 151 13.43 -10.49 -1.80
N THR A 152 13.76 -10.15 -0.58
CA THR A 152 14.41 -11.08 0.36
C THR A 152 13.41 -11.98 1.08
N SER A 153 13.74 -13.26 1.27
CA SER A 153 12.92 -14.20 2.03
C SER A 153 13.78 -15.10 2.93
N PRO A 154 13.61 -15.02 4.26
CA PRO A 154 14.27 -15.93 5.18
C PRO A 154 13.56 -17.30 5.26
N LEU A 155 14.34 -18.30 5.63
CA LEU A 155 13.88 -19.64 6.00
C LEU A 155 14.65 -20.10 7.24
N TRP A 156 13.96 -20.31 8.36
CA TRP A 156 14.51 -21.05 9.50
C TRP A 156 14.31 -22.54 9.25
N ASP A 157 15.42 -23.28 9.28
CA ASP A 157 15.44 -24.71 9.03
C ASP A 157 15.28 -25.51 10.33
N ASP A 158 14.97 -26.81 10.19
CA ASP A 158 14.75 -27.73 11.31
C ASP A 158 16.04 -27.96 12.14
N ASP A 159 17.20 -27.70 11.57
CA ASP A 159 18.52 -27.79 12.24
C ASP A 159 18.91 -26.53 13.02
N GLY A 160 18.02 -25.52 13.06
CA GLY A 160 18.22 -24.25 13.75
C GLY A 160 18.99 -23.20 12.96
N ARG A 161 19.40 -23.48 11.72
CA ARG A 161 20.00 -22.49 10.84
C ARG A 161 18.94 -21.61 10.18
N CYS A 162 19.35 -20.40 9.83
CA CYS A 162 18.54 -19.48 9.07
C CYS A 162 19.20 -19.15 7.72
N TYR A 163 18.46 -19.33 6.65
CA TYR A 163 18.93 -19.02 5.29
C TYR A 163 18.13 -17.85 4.73
N LEU A 164 18.76 -17.03 3.88
CA LEU A 164 18.10 -15.94 3.16
C LEU A 164 18.32 -16.11 1.67
N VAL A 165 17.23 -16.14 0.90
CA VAL A 165 17.26 -15.99 -0.56
C VAL A 165 16.97 -14.56 -0.93
N ASN A 166 17.62 -14.04 -1.99
CA ASN A 166 17.32 -12.72 -2.56
C ASN A 166 17.55 -12.67 -4.09
N GLY A 167 16.81 -11.76 -4.73
CA GLY A 167 17.05 -11.32 -6.11
C GLY A 167 17.99 -10.11 -6.20
N TRP A 168 18.25 -9.64 -7.44
CA TRP A 168 19.15 -8.55 -7.72
C TRP A 168 18.57 -7.54 -8.71
N ALA A 169 18.71 -6.25 -8.41
CA ALA A 169 18.17 -5.16 -9.22
C ALA A 169 19.18 -4.67 -10.26
N ASN A 170 18.94 -4.93 -11.55
CA ASN A 170 19.80 -4.48 -12.65
C ASN A 170 20.11 -2.97 -12.59
N SER A 171 19.12 -2.17 -12.21
CA SER A 171 19.26 -0.71 -12.11
C SER A 171 20.28 -0.24 -11.06
N ARG A 172 20.76 -1.14 -10.17
CA ARG A 172 21.69 -0.82 -9.08
C ARG A 172 23.02 -1.57 -9.17
N CYS A 173 23.00 -2.81 -9.67
CA CYS A 173 24.19 -3.66 -9.73
C CYS A 173 24.59 -4.07 -11.14
N GLY A 174 23.79 -3.72 -12.19
CA GLY A 174 24.11 -3.98 -13.59
C GLY A 174 23.74 -5.39 -14.07
N PHE A 175 23.10 -6.21 -13.23
CA PHE A 175 22.58 -7.53 -13.57
C PHE A 175 21.28 -7.83 -12.82
N ASN A 176 20.49 -8.78 -13.33
CA ASN A 176 19.27 -9.33 -12.71
C ASN A 176 19.12 -10.81 -13.11
N SER A 177 17.93 -11.36 -12.90
CA SER A 177 17.54 -12.73 -13.28
C SER A 177 18.30 -13.83 -12.54
N VAL A 178 19.03 -13.49 -11.49
CA VAL A 178 19.77 -14.44 -10.65
C VAL A 178 19.30 -14.40 -9.22
N LEU A 179 19.31 -15.56 -8.55
CA LEU A 179 19.00 -15.71 -7.14
C LEU A 179 20.22 -16.19 -6.38
N THR A 180 20.39 -15.61 -5.20
CA THR A 180 21.47 -16.01 -4.28
C THR A 180 20.92 -16.42 -2.94
N VAL A 181 21.56 -17.41 -2.30
CA VAL A 181 21.27 -17.86 -0.93
C VAL A 181 22.48 -17.62 -0.05
N ARG A 182 22.27 -17.20 1.18
CA ARG A 182 23.28 -17.10 2.22
C ARG A 182 22.71 -17.52 3.58
N GLU A 183 23.59 -17.80 4.51
CA GLU A 183 23.22 -18.11 5.88
C GLU A 183 23.19 -16.83 6.73
N LEU A 184 22.14 -16.71 7.56
CA LEU A 184 22.02 -15.69 8.59
C LEU A 184 22.35 -16.29 9.97
N SER A 185 22.61 -15.42 10.96
CA SER A 185 22.57 -15.81 12.37
C SER A 185 21.22 -16.48 12.71
N ALA A 186 21.20 -17.37 13.69
CA ALA A 186 20.01 -18.14 14.05
C ALA A 186 18.79 -17.25 14.40
N ASP A 187 19.03 -16.04 14.92
CA ASP A 187 18.02 -15.01 15.20
C ASP A 187 17.59 -14.22 13.95
N GLY A 188 18.21 -14.46 12.79
CA GLY A 188 17.89 -13.80 11.52
C GLY A 188 18.39 -12.37 11.38
N THR A 189 19.11 -11.81 12.35
CA THR A 189 19.45 -10.38 12.40
C THR A 189 20.69 -9.99 11.60
N LYS A 190 21.51 -10.96 11.18
CA LYS A 190 22.81 -10.69 10.54
C LYS A 190 23.21 -11.79 9.57
N ALA A 191 23.75 -11.41 8.40
CA ALA A 191 24.39 -12.37 7.50
C ALA A 191 25.73 -12.87 8.09
N ILE A 192 25.94 -14.19 8.08
CA ILE A 192 27.15 -14.87 8.58
C ILE A 192 27.93 -15.61 7.49
N SER A 193 27.40 -15.67 6.26
CA SER A 193 28.11 -16.26 5.12
C SER A 193 28.07 -15.34 3.89
N ASN A 194 28.93 -15.62 2.91
CA ASN A 194 28.87 -15.02 1.59
C ASN A 194 27.68 -15.59 0.80
N PRO A 195 27.14 -14.84 -0.18
CA PRO A 195 26.09 -15.33 -1.06
C PRO A 195 26.62 -16.43 -2.01
N VAL A 196 25.79 -17.44 -2.23
CA VAL A 196 25.99 -18.47 -3.25
C VAL A 196 24.92 -18.28 -4.31
N LEU A 197 25.32 -18.19 -5.59
CA LEU A 197 24.40 -18.16 -6.71
C LEU A 197 23.74 -19.55 -6.83
N VAL A 198 22.43 -19.62 -6.69
CA VAL A 198 21.66 -20.89 -6.69
C VAL A 198 20.79 -21.06 -7.93
N PHE A 199 20.50 -19.97 -8.63
CA PHE A 199 19.73 -20.00 -9.87
C PHE A 199 20.11 -18.83 -10.78
N ASP A 200 20.24 -19.13 -12.08
CA ASP A 200 20.40 -18.15 -13.15
C ASP A 200 19.32 -18.40 -14.20
N GLY A 201 18.35 -17.49 -14.29
CA GLY A 201 17.25 -17.54 -15.24
C GLY A 201 17.69 -17.33 -16.68
N GLY A 202 18.81 -16.65 -16.89
CA GLY A 202 19.34 -16.34 -18.21
C GLY A 202 18.30 -15.73 -19.14
N ASN A 203 18.28 -16.20 -20.39
CA ASN A 203 17.31 -15.77 -21.40
C ASN A 203 15.95 -16.50 -21.29
N LYS A 204 15.93 -17.68 -20.67
CA LYS A 204 14.72 -18.50 -20.59
C LYS A 204 13.74 -17.97 -19.54
N ASP A 205 14.25 -17.70 -18.35
CA ASP A 205 13.48 -17.22 -17.22
C ASP A 205 14.00 -15.83 -16.82
N TYR A 206 14.07 -14.91 -17.83
CA TYR A 206 14.55 -13.55 -17.64
C TYR A 206 13.72 -12.80 -16.60
N THR A 207 14.30 -11.80 -15.97
CA THR A 207 13.69 -11.04 -14.87
C THR A 207 13.18 -11.97 -13.75
N THR A 208 13.94 -13.04 -13.43
CA THR A 208 13.69 -13.83 -12.23
C THR A 208 13.99 -12.98 -11.01
N GLU A 209 12.97 -12.78 -10.17
CA GLU A 209 13.00 -11.94 -8.97
C GLU A 209 11.99 -12.47 -7.93
N GLY A 210 11.64 -11.74 -6.88
CA GLY A 210 10.55 -12.06 -5.96
C GLY A 210 10.63 -13.42 -5.26
N PRO A 211 11.81 -13.99 -4.93
CA PRO A 211 11.87 -15.34 -4.38
C PRO A 211 11.23 -15.40 -2.98
N LYS A 212 10.45 -16.47 -2.75
CA LYS A 212 9.95 -16.84 -1.42
C LYS A 212 10.46 -18.24 -1.09
N PHE A 213 11.07 -18.38 0.10
CA PHE A 213 11.79 -19.58 0.52
C PHE A 213 10.95 -20.41 1.48
N TYR A 214 10.79 -21.71 1.16
CA TYR A 214 9.99 -22.65 1.93
C TYR A 214 10.70 -24.01 2.07
N LYS A 215 10.22 -24.83 3.01
CA LYS A 215 10.60 -26.24 3.15
C LYS A 215 9.34 -27.09 3.19
N ARG A 216 9.27 -28.16 2.37
CA ARG A 216 8.16 -29.11 2.34
C ARG A 216 8.63 -30.47 1.80
N ASP A 217 8.19 -31.55 2.44
CA ASP A 217 8.43 -32.92 2.02
C ASP A 217 9.91 -33.24 1.77
N GLY A 218 10.78 -32.68 2.62
CA GLY A 218 12.24 -32.87 2.57
C GLY A 218 12.91 -32.18 1.38
N TYR A 219 12.24 -31.18 0.76
CA TYR A 219 12.82 -30.29 -0.25
C TYR A 219 12.81 -28.84 0.24
N TYR A 220 13.83 -28.10 -0.16
CA TYR A 220 13.86 -26.64 -0.16
C TYR A 220 13.18 -26.16 -1.42
N TRP A 221 12.23 -25.23 -1.27
CA TRP A 221 11.46 -24.67 -2.36
C TRP A 221 11.71 -23.17 -2.48
N ILE A 222 12.01 -22.71 -3.67
CA ILE A 222 12.00 -21.28 -4.00
C ILE A 222 10.86 -21.05 -4.99
N MET A 223 9.88 -20.25 -4.61
CA MET A 223 8.80 -19.81 -5.48
C MET A 223 9.08 -18.38 -5.90
N CYS A 224 9.21 -18.14 -7.20
CA CYS A 224 9.57 -16.82 -7.72
C CYS A 224 8.95 -16.57 -9.10
N PRO A 225 8.62 -15.31 -9.44
CA PRO A 225 8.21 -14.95 -10.79
C PRO A 225 9.41 -14.80 -11.72
N ALA A 226 9.12 -14.87 -13.03
CA ALA A 226 10.00 -14.50 -14.11
C ALA A 226 9.20 -13.79 -15.22
N GLY A 227 9.85 -13.20 -16.22
CA GLY A 227 9.19 -12.60 -17.38
C GLY A 227 8.69 -11.15 -17.18
N GLY A 228 8.83 -10.59 -15.97
CA GLY A 228 8.41 -9.23 -15.65
C GLY A 228 6.92 -9.10 -15.33
N VAL A 229 6.53 -7.95 -14.79
CA VAL A 229 5.21 -7.72 -14.13
C VAL A 229 4.01 -7.77 -15.08
N GLU A 230 4.18 -7.44 -16.36
CA GLU A 230 3.07 -7.38 -17.33
C GLU A 230 2.81 -8.72 -18.03
N GLN A 231 3.85 -9.54 -18.23
CA GLN A 231 3.79 -10.74 -19.07
C GLN A 231 4.38 -11.98 -18.40
N GLY A 232 4.75 -11.86 -17.12
CA GLY A 232 5.48 -12.88 -16.39
C GLY A 232 4.67 -14.14 -16.06
N TRP A 233 5.36 -15.07 -15.44
CA TRP A 233 4.85 -16.34 -14.95
C TRP A 233 5.49 -16.68 -13.62
N GLN A 234 4.86 -17.59 -12.87
CA GLN A 234 5.37 -18.07 -11.60
C GLN A 234 6.15 -19.37 -11.80
N LEU A 235 7.38 -19.41 -11.28
CA LEU A 235 8.21 -20.59 -11.16
C LEU A 235 8.10 -21.17 -9.76
N ALA A 236 8.22 -22.49 -9.66
CA ALA A 236 8.62 -23.18 -8.44
C ALA A 236 9.93 -23.91 -8.73
N MET A 237 10.85 -23.85 -7.79
CA MET A 237 12.14 -24.54 -7.84
C MET A 237 12.30 -25.39 -6.59
N ARG A 238 12.92 -26.57 -6.71
CA ARG A 238 13.17 -27.46 -5.58
C ARG A 238 14.57 -28.04 -5.58
N SER A 239 15.11 -28.28 -4.39
CA SER A 239 16.39 -28.92 -4.17
C SER A 239 16.40 -29.70 -2.86
N LYS A 240 17.31 -30.64 -2.69
CA LYS A 240 17.58 -31.31 -1.41
C LYS A 240 18.55 -30.53 -0.51
N SER A 241 19.12 -29.46 -1.01
CA SER A 241 20.04 -28.56 -0.29
C SER A 241 19.57 -27.12 -0.42
N PRO A 242 19.70 -26.24 0.61
CA PRO A 242 19.37 -24.82 0.49
C PRO A 242 20.24 -24.11 -0.59
N TYR A 243 21.40 -24.67 -0.91
CA TYR A 243 22.32 -24.13 -1.91
C TYR A 243 22.20 -24.77 -3.29
N GLY A 244 21.15 -25.59 -3.50
CA GLY A 244 20.93 -26.26 -4.80
C GLY A 244 21.75 -27.54 -5.00
N PRO A 245 21.86 -28.02 -6.26
CA PRO A 245 21.24 -27.44 -7.45
C PRO A 245 19.70 -27.52 -7.42
N TYR A 246 19.05 -26.50 -7.98
CA TYR A 246 17.59 -26.42 -8.09
C TYR A 246 17.10 -26.85 -9.46
N GLU A 247 16.11 -27.72 -9.51
CA GLU A 247 15.29 -27.95 -10.70
C GLU A 247 14.08 -26.98 -10.68
N SER A 248 13.68 -26.44 -11.84
CA SER A 248 12.63 -25.45 -11.96
C SER A 248 11.48 -25.87 -12.86
N LYS A 249 10.28 -25.37 -12.54
CA LYS A 249 9.06 -25.59 -13.34
C LYS A 249 8.17 -24.36 -13.29
N THR A 250 7.57 -23.98 -14.42
CA THR A 250 6.48 -23.00 -14.46
C THR A 250 5.22 -23.64 -13.86
N VAL A 251 4.62 -22.98 -12.86
CA VAL A 251 3.49 -23.50 -12.08
C VAL A 251 2.23 -22.63 -12.19
N LEU A 252 2.38 -21.40 -12.69
CA LEU A 252 1.26 -20.50 -13.00
C LEU A 252 1.69 -19.55 -14.13
N ALA A 253 0.85 -19.40 -15.14
CA ALA A 253 1.03 -18.44 -16.22
C ALA A 253 -0.33 -17.97 -16.71
N GLN A 254 -0.39 -16.86 -17.44
CA GLN A 254 -1.63 -16.32 -18.01
C GLN A 254 -2.44 -17.37 -18.78
N GLY A 255 -1.79 -18.20 -19.58
CA GLY A 255 -2.44 -19.18 -20.40
C GLY A 255 -3.50 -18.57 -21.33
N LYS A 256 -4.71 -19.12 -21.30
CA LYS A 256 -5.86 -18.63 -22.09
C LYS A 256 -6.69 -17.57 -21.39
N THR A 257 -6.31 -17.18 -20.17
CA THR A 257 -7.07 -16.21 -19.36
C THR A 257 -6.74 -14.77 -19.78
N LYS A 258 -7.51 -13.81 -19.21
CA LYS A 258 -7.23 -12.37 -19.33
C LYS A 258 -6.36 -11.83 -18.18
N VAL A 259 -5.90 -12.71 -17.29
CA VAL A 259 -5.09 -12.34 -16.13
C VAL A 259 -3.63 -12.33 -16.55
N ASN A 260 -3.14 -11.16 -16.93
CA ASN A 260 -1.76 -10.97 -17.35
C ASN A 260 -0.79 -11.14 -16.19
N GLY A 261 0.39 -11.65 -16.49
CA GLY A 261 1.56 -11.67 -15.65
C GLY A 261 1.33 -12.03 -14.18
N PRO A 262 0.77 -13.22 -13.84
CA PRO A 262 0.71 -13.62 -12.42
C PRO A 262 2.13 -13.58 -11.85
N HIS A 263 2.35 -12.73 -10.86
CA HIS A 263 3.69 -12.30 -10.50
C HIS A 263 3.78 -12.08 -9.00
N GLN A 264 4.88 -12.44 -8.42
CA GLN A 264 5.21 -12.32 -7.00
C GLN A 264 4.07 -12.65 -6.03
N GLY A 265 4.32 -13.53 -5.08
CA GLY A 265 3.29 -13.88 -4.12
C GLY A 265 3.79 -14.83 -3.03
N GLY A 266 2.90 -15.15 -2.11
CA GLY A 266 3.14 -16.05 -0.99
C GLY A 266 2.26 -17.29 -1.07
N TRP A 267 2.86 -18.44 -0.75
CA TRP A 267 2.16 -19.70 -0.55
C TRP A 267 1.83 -19.90 0.93
N VAL A 268 0.63 -20.40 1.21
CA VAL A 268 0.20 -20.84 2.53
C VAL A 268 -0.34 -22.26 2.50
N HIS A 269 -0.01 -23.02 3.52
CA HIS A 269 -0.68 -24.26 3.87
C HIS A 269 -1.60 -23.98 5.06
N THR A 270 -2.91 -24.20 4.86
CA THR A 270 -3.91 -23.88 5.88
C THR A 270 -4.00 -25.03 6.90
N GLN A 271 -4.50 -24.74 8.10
CA GLN A 271 -4.79 -25.76 9.13
C GLN A 271 -5.81 -26.83 8.68
N TYR A 272 -6.57 -26.55 7.62
CA TYR A 272 -7.53 -27.49 7.03
C TYR A 272 -6.92 -28.40 5.95
N GLY A 273 -5.59 -28.35 5.78
CA GLY A 273 -4.86 -29.16 4.81
C GLY A 273 -5.05 -28.70 3.37
N GLU A 274 -5.40 -27.44 3.15
CA GLU A 274 -5.51 -26.81 1.83
C GLU A 274 -4.30 -25.93 1.56
N ASP A 275 -3.90 -25.87 0.30
CA ASP A 275 -2.79 -25.06 -0.17
C ASP A 275 -3.31 -23.94 -1.07
N TRP A 276 -2.87 -22.71 -0.82
CA TRP A 276 -3.30 -21.50 -1.53
C TRP A 276 -2.10 -20.62 -1.85
N PHE A 277 -2.22 -19.82 -2.93
CA PHE A 277 -1.20 -18.89 -3.36
C PHE A 277 -1.82 -17.52 -3.63
N LEU A 278 -1.29 -16.50 -2.98
CA LEU A 278 -1.63 -15.10 -3.28
C LEU A 278 -0.56 -14.54 -4.20
N HIS A 279 -0.98 -13.82 -5.24
CA HIS A 279 -0.08 -13.12 -6.16
C HIS A 279 -0.73 -11.82 -6.61
N PHE A 280 0.03 -10.96 -7.28
CA PHE A 280 -0.58 -9.79 -7.88
C PHE A 280 -0.80 -9.94 -9.39
N GLN A 281 -1.70 -9.10 -9.92
CA GLN A 281 -1.86 -8.75 -11.32
C GLN A 281 -1.60 -7.25 -11.48
N ASP A 282 -0.77 -6.84 -12.44
CA ASP A 282 -0.60 -5.43 -12.79
C ASP A 282 -1.79 -4.94 -13.60
N LYS A 283 -2.55 -3.98 -13.06
CA LYS A 283 -3.70 -3.33 -13.68
C LYS A 283 -3.40 -1.89 -14.11
N GLY A 284 -2.13 -1.59 -14.40
CA GLY A 284 -1.69 -0.27 -14.86
C GLY A 284 -2.00 0.82 -13.85
N VAL A 285 -2.81 1.79 -14.23
CA VAL A 285 -3.13 2.96 -13.36
C VAL A 285 -3.79 2.60 -12.03
N TYR A 286 -4.40 1.43 -11.91
CA TYR A 286 -4.99 0.94 -10.66
C TYR A 286 -3.99 0.21 -9.77
N GLY A 287 -2.76 -0.03 -10.28
CA GLY A 287 -1.70 -0.69 -9.58
C GLY A 287 -1.80 -2.21 -9.58
N ARG A 288 -1.19 -2.85 -8.61
CA ARG A 288 -1.00 -4.29 -8.52
C ARG A 288 -1.98 -4.89 -7.52
N VAL A 289 -3.08 -5.42 -8.04
CA VAL A 289 -4.19 -5.99 -7.26
C VAL A 289 -3.91 -7.44 -6.88
N VAL A 290 -4.41 -7.90 -5.73
CA VAL A 290 -4.06 -9.22 -5.18
C VAL A 290 -5.09 -10.28 -5.58
N TRP A 291 -4.60 -11.39 -6.10
CA TRP A 291 -5.35 -12.57 -6.51
C TRP A 291 -5.08 -13.75 -5.60
N LEU A 292 -6.07 -14.64 -5.44
CA LEU A 292 -5.97 -15.89 -4.68
C LEU A 292 -6.15 -17.08 -5.62
N GLN A 293 -5.23 -18.05 -5.56
CA GLN A 293 -5.25 -19.25 -6.38
C GLN A 293 -5.22 -20.50 -5.50
N PRO A 294 -6.00 -21.56 -5.80
CA PRO A 294 -5.78 -22.88 -5.22
C PRO A 294 -4.44 -23.46 -5.69
N VAL A 295 -3.82 -24.32 -4.89
CA VAL A 295 -2.57 -25.01 -5.24
C VAL A 295 -2.76 -26.51 -5.14
N ASP A 296 -2.39 -27.25 -6.20
CA ASP A 296 -2.43 -28.72 -6.27
C ASP A 296 -1.01 -29.30 -6.29
N TRP A 297 -0.68 -30.09 -5.26
CA TRP A 297 0.61 -30.78 -5.11
C TRP A 297 0.62 -32.22 -5.62
N SER A 298 -0.47 -32.73 -6.20
CA SER A 298 -0.61 -34.13 -6.60
C SER A 298 0.47 -34.60 -7.59
N SER A 299 1.03 -33.69 -8.38
CA SER A 299 2.13 -33.98 -9.33
C SER A 299 3.53 -33.93 -8.70
N GLY A 300 3.64 -33.66 -7.38
CA GLY A 300 4.90 -33.35 -6.72
C GLY A 300 5.45 -31.96 -7.01
N TRP A 301 4.62 -31.09 -7.63
CA TRP A 301 4.87 -29.68 -7.90
C TRP A 301 3.65 -28.85 -7.52
N PRO A 302 3.82 -27.60 -7.05
CA PRO A 302 2.71 -26.72 -6.64
C PRO A 302 2.04 -26.10 -7.87
N ILE A 303 1.18 -26.85 -8.54
CA ILE A 303 0.43 -26.33 -9.69
C ILE A 303 -0.66 -25.40 -9.18
N MET A 304 -0.55 -24.10 -9.52
CA MET A 304 -1.41 -23.03 -9.03
C MET A 304 -2.59 -22.79 -9.99
N GLY A 305 -3.71 -22.32 -9.44
CA GLY A 305 -4.93 -22.08 -10.22
C GLY A 305 -5.53 -23.38 -10.77
N LYS A 306 -6.14 -23.29 -11.95
CA LYS A 306 -6.68 -24.46 -12.64
C LYS A 306 -5.69 -24.94 -13.70
N LYS A 307 -4.92 -26.00 -13.40
CA LYS A 307 -3.90 -26.55 -14.29
C LYS A 307 -2.81 -25.54 -14.69
N GLY A 308 -2.43 -24.65 -13.78
CA GLY A 308 -1.41 -23.63 -14.02
C GLY A 308 -1.93 -22.34 -14.67
N GLU A 309 -3.25 -22.14 -14.72
CA GLU A 309 -3.88 -20.90 -15.19
C GLU A 309 -4.70 -20.24 -14.08
N PRO A 310 -4.70 -18.91 -13.95
CA PRO A 310 -5.45 -18.20 -12.90
C PRO A 310 -6.97 -18.47 -12.94
N VAL A 311 -7.58 -18.66 -11.76
CA VAL A 311 -9.04 -18.73 -11.62
C VAL A 311 -9.60 -17.34 -11.32
N THR A 312 -10.73 -16.98 -11.96
CA THR A 312 -11.43 -15.71 -11.67
C THR A 312 -12.41 -15.89 -10.52
N THR A 313 -13.20 -16.95 -10.53
CA THR A 313 -14.17 -17.29 -9.48
C THR A 313 -13.87 -18.72 -9.02
N TYR A 314 -13.86 -18.93 -7.71
CA TYR A 314 -13.59 -20.25 -7.14
C TYR A 314 -14.27 -20.40 -5.78
N ARG A 315 -14.33 -21.63 -5.25
CA ARG A 315 -14.79 -21.87 -3.88
C ARG A 315 -13.86 -21.18 -2.87
N LYS A 316 -14.41 -20.68 -1.80
CA LYS A 316 -13.59 -20.12 -0.71
C LYS A 316 -12.71 -21.19 -0.06
N PRO A 317 -11.54 -20.82 0.51
CA PRO A 317 -10.82 -21.65 1.44
C PRO A 317 -11.72 -22.10 2.59
N LYS A 318 -11.47 -23.29 3.14
CA LYS A 318 -12.15 -23.73 4.37
C LYS A 318 -11.80 -22.77 5.50
N SER A 319 -12.83 -22.31 6.20
CA SER A 319 -12.71 -21.41 7.34
C SER A 319 -13.91 -21.55 8.27
N THR A 320 -13.72 -21.25 9.55
CA THR A 320 -14.80 -21.05 10.52
C THR A 320 -15.36 -19.62 10.50
N SER A 321 -14.68 -18.69 9.84
CA SER A 321 -15.10 -17.29 9.75
C SER A 321 -16.27 -17.12 8.80
N THR A 322 -17.26 -16.36 9.24
CA THR A 322 -18.38 -15.87 8.42
C THR A 322 -18.33 -14.36 8.21
N THR A 323 -17.22 -13.75 8.64
CA THR A 323 -17.04 -12.31 8.61
C THR A 323 -16.77 -11.83 7.19
N ILE A 324 -17.56 -10.86 6.72
CA ILE A 324 -17.27 -10.10 5.49
C ILE A 324 -16.65 -8.78 5.92
N VAL A 325 -15.42 -8.52 5.48
CA VAL A 325 -14.67 -7.30 5.76
C VAL A 325 -13.79 -6.96 4.56
N ASN A 326 -13.56 -5.68 4.33
CA ASN A 326 -12.68 -5.18 3.27
C ASN A 326 -11.70 -4.14 3.85
N PRO A 327 -10.55 -3.89 3.20
CA PRO A 327 -9.71 -2.75 3.52
C PRO A 327 -10.53 -1.46 3.53
N GLN A 328 -10.39 -0.67 4.60
CA GLN A 328 -11.11 0.59 4.73
C GLN A 328 -10.72 1.56 3.61
N GLU A 329 -11.67 2.34 3.10
CA GLU A 329 -11.48 3.30 2.02
C GLU A 329 -12.19 4.64 2.25
N SER A 330 -13.16 4.68 3.18
CA SER A 330 -13.84 5.90 3.62
C SER A 330 -13.40 6.27 5.03
N ASP A 331 -13.45 7.57 5.37
CA ASP A 331 -13.09 8.05 6.70
C ASP A 331 -13.97 9.23 7.12
N GLU A 332 -14.55 9.13 8.29
CA GLU A 332 -15.33 10.21 8.93
C GLU A 332 -14.46 11.08 9.84
N PHE A 333 -13.17 10.77 9.99
CA PHE A 333 -12.18 11.45 10.83
C PHE A 333 -12.60 11.68 12.28
N ASN A 334 -13.52 10.87 12.79
CA ASN A 334 -14.05 10.97 14.17
C ASN A 334 -13.13 10.34 15.21
N ALA A 335 -12.13 9.59 14.79
CA ALA A 335 -11.18 8.93 15.66
C ALA A 335 -9.99 9.85 16.00
N PRO A 336 -9.34 9.67 17.16
CA PRO A 336 -8.13 10.41 17.51
C PRO A 336 -6.89 9.99 16.72
N LYS A 337 -7.04 9.04 15.79
CA LYS A 337 -6.01 8.55 14.89
C LYS A 337 -6.53 8.56 13.47
N LEU A 338 -5.63 8.79 12.52
CA LEU A 338 -5.90 8.67 11.09
C LEU A 338 -6.24 7.22 10.74
N GLY A 339 -7.17 7.00 9.83
CA GLY A 339 -7.51 5.66 9.33
C GLY A 339 -6.31 5.00 8.67
N LEU A 340 -6.21 3.66 8.80
CA LEU A 340 -5.04 2.89 8.35
C LEU A 340 -4.88 2.84 6.81
N GLN A 341 -5.90 3.21 6.05
CA GLN A 341 -5.81 3.32 4.58
C GLN A 341 -4.97 4.51 4.11
N TRP A 342 -4.76 5.50 4.97
CA TRP A 342 -4.06 6.71 4.62
C TRP A 342 -2.54 6.56 4.68
N GLN A 343 -1.89 7.09 3.68
CA GLN A 343 -0.43 7.21 3.60
C GLN A 343 -0.06 8.62 3.13
N TRP A 344 1.01 9.15 3.68
CA TRP A 344 1.63 10.34 3.15
C TRP A 344 2.47 9.98 1.92
N GLN A 345 2.63 10.92 0.99
CA GLN A 345 3.47 10.70 -0.19
C GLN A 345 4.95 10.49 0.17
N GLY A 346 5.37 11.01 1.30
CA GLY A 346 6.70 10.82 1.91
C GLY A 346 6.59 10.64 3.41
N ASP A 347 7.65 10.96 4.13
CA ASP A 347 7.66 10.87 5.59
C ASP A 347 6.71 11.87 6.23
N TYR A 348 5.94 11.38 7.19
CA TYR A 348 5.02 12.21 7.98
C TYR A 348 5.77 13.16 8.89
N LYS A 349 5.34 14.42 8.89
CA LYS A 349 5.71 15.41 9.89
C LYS A 349 4.43 15.93 10.56
N GLN A 350 4.45 16.05 11.88
CA GLN A 350 3.26 16.46 12.65
C GLN A 350 2.63 17.77 12.16
N TYR A 351 3.45 18.68 11.63
CA TYR A 351 2.99 19.95 11.07
C TYR A 351 2.38 19.84 9.66
N TYR A 352 2.27 18.64 9.06
CA TYR A 352 1.50 18.45 7.84
C TYR A 352 0.01 18.33 8.10
N GLY A 353 -0.37 17.69 9.21
CA GLY A 353 -1.77 17.55 9.59
C GLY A 353 -1.95 16.62 10.78
N MET A 354 -3.09 16.77 11.44
CA MET A 354 -3.44 15.99 12.62
C MET A 354 -4.95 15.92 12.83
N PRO A 355 -5.48 14.88 13.49
CA PRO A 355 -6.87 14.85 13.91
C PRO A 355 -7.13 15.93 14.98
N THR A 356 -8.34 16.48 15.00
CA THR A 356 -8.77 17.47 15.96
C THR A 356 -9.78 16.88 16.95
N ALA A 357 -9.95 17.53 18.10
CA ALA A 357 -10.96 17.14 19.07
C ALA A 357 -12.42 17.31 18.57
N ASN A 358 -12.61 18.06 17.48
CA ASN A 358 -13.93 18.33 16.90
C ASN A 358 -14.34 17.31 15.81
N GLY A 359 -13.57 16.23 15.64
CA GLY A 359 -13.91 15.18 14.67
C GLY A 359 -13.67 15.59 13.22
N VAL A 360 -12.63 16.36 12.96
CA VAL A 360 -12.13 16.64 11.61
C VAL A 360 -10.64 16.34 11.54
N PHE A 361 -10.14 15.99 10.37
CA PHE A 361 -8.70 15.95 10.13
C PHE A 361 -8.23 17.27 9.55
N ARG A 362 -7.29 17.93 10.22
CA ARG A 362 -6.74 19.23 9.84
C ARG A 362 -5.41 19.06 9.14
N MET A 363 -5.31 19.49 7.88
CA MET A 363 -4.06 19.69 7.17
C MET A 363 -3.69 21.17 7.21
N PHE A 364 -2.39 21.44 7.35
CA PHE A 364 -1.86 22.80 7.24
C PHE A 364 -1.42 23.05 5.81
N THR A 365 -1.71 24.24 5.27
CA THR A 365 -1.19 24.65 3.96
C THR A 365 0.31 24.86 4.09
N TYR A 366 1.07 23.77 3.98
CA TYR A 366 2.51 23.79 4.18
C TYR A 366 3.23 24.25 2.92
N ARG A 367 4.28 25.05 3.12
CA ARG A 367 5.13 25.53 2.06
C ARG A 367 6.30 24.59 1.86
N HIS A 368 6.49 24.15 0.63
CA HIS A 368 7.63 23.36 0.21
C HIS A 368 8.58 24.23 -0.63
N SER A 369 9.73 24.60 -0.07
CA SER A 369 10.77 25.32 -0.82
C SER A 369 11.50 24.35 -1.74
N ALA A 370 11.70 24.64 -2.99
CA ALA A 370 12.45 23.85 -3.97
C ALA A 370 11.69 22.68 -4.64
N VAL A 371 10.36 22.63 -4.57
CA VAL A 371 9.58 21.66 -5.37
C VAL A 371 9.23 22.25 -6.73
N LYS A 372 9.32 21.42 -7.78
CA LYS A 372 8.95 21.83 -9.15
C LYS A 372 7.44 21.76 -9.36
N ASN A 373 6.80 20.77 -8.79
CA ASN A 373 5.37 20.50 -8.84
C ASN A 373 4.98 19.56 -7.68
N LEU A 374 3.72 19.13 -7.62
CA LEU A 374 3.22 18.30 -6.51
C LEU A 374 3.84 16.89 -6.45
N TRP A 375 4.56 16.42 -7.48
CA TRP A 375 5.30 15.15 -7.44
C TRP A 375 6.33 15.12 -6.30
N ASP A 376 6.98 16.22 -6.02
CA ASP A 376 8.02 16.34 -5.01
C ASP A 376 7.48 16.71 -3.61
N VAL A 377 6.15 16.82 -3.43
CA VAL A 377 5.53 17.26 -2.17
C VAL A 377 5.25 16.06 -1.25
N PRO A 378 5.89 15.94 -0.07
CA PRO A 378 5.67 14.82 0.85
C PRO A 378 4.35 14.92 1.63
N SER A 379 3.79 16.12 1.83
CA SER A 379 2.65 16.40 2.71
C SER A 379 1.27 16.13 2.08
N MET A 380 1.20 15.35 1.00
CA MET A 380 -0.08 14.90 0.46
C MET A 380 -0.58 13.67 1.19
N LEU A 381 -1.84 13.69 1.62
CA LEU A 381 -2.51 12.58 2.28
C LEU A 381 -3.28 11.76 1.26
N LEU A 382 -2.80 10.55 0.97
CA LEU A 382 -3.23 9.74 -0.16
C LEU A 382 -3.68 8.36 0.30
N GLN A 383 -4.56 7.71 -0.47
CA GLN A 383 -4.85 6.30 -0.36
C GLN A 383 -4.87 5.62 -1.73
N LYS A 384 -4.79 4.29 -1.74
CA LYS A 384 -4.89 3.47 -2.94
C LYS A 384 -6.27 3.63 -3.58
N THR A 385 -6.35 3.54 -4.91
CA THR A 385 -7.64 3.44 -5.60
C THR A 385 -8.29 2.09 -5.26
N PRO A 386 -9.54 2.07 -4.77
CA PRO A 386 -10.15 0.85 -4.21
C PRO A 386 -10.85 -0.04 -5.25
N ALA A 387 -11.03 0.46 -6.47
CA ALA A 387 -11.71 -0.25 -7.56
C ALA A 387 -11.44 0.43 -8.92
N ASP A 388 -11.86 -0.23 -10.00
CA ASP A 388 -11.76 0.31 -11.37
C ASP A 388 -12.79 1.41 -11.64
N LYS A 389 -13.84 1.44 -10.82
CA LYS A 389 -14.91 2.44 -10.87
C LYS A 389 -15.30 2.80 -9.44
N PHE A 390 -15.25 4.09 -9.12
CA PHE A 390 -15.66 4.62 -7.82
C PHE A 390 -15.88 6.13 -7.89
N CYS A 391 -16.52 6.64 -6.84
CA CYS A 391 -16.72 8.06 -6.62
C CYS A 391 -16.11 8.45 -5.28
N ALA A 392 -15.11 9.34 -5.27
CA ALA A 392 -14.54 9.92 -4.06
C ALA A 392 -15.14 11.30 -3.80
N THR A 393 -15.70 11.50 -2.62
CA THR A 393 -16.27 12.80 -2.21
C THR A 393 -15.68 13.21 -0.86
N ALA A 394 -15.24 14.46 -0.75
CA ALA A 394 -14.79 15.05 0.51
C ALA A 394 -15.58 16.31 0.86
N LYS A 395 -15.89 16.49 2.14
CA LYS A 395 -16.42 17.73 2.72
C LYS A 395 -15.26 18.48 3.35
N LEU A 396 -15.01 19.68 2.85
CA LEU A 396 -13.81 20.46 3.16
C LEU A 396 -14.17 21.87 3.65
N ARG A 397 -13.33 22.40 4.55
CA ARG A 397 -13.30 23.83 4.92
C ARG A 397 -11.88 24.33 4.79
N LEU A 398 -11.63 25.19 3.81
CA LEU A 398 -10.35 25.91 3.70
C LEU A 398 -10.45 27.24 4.46
N ALA A 399 -9.58 27.45 5.44
CA ALA A 399 -9.36 28.72 6.12
C ALA A 399 -8.02 29.30 5.65
N ALA A 400 -8.04 30.30 4.79
CA ALA A 400 -6.85 30.87 4.19
C ALA A 400 -6.51 32.23 4.84
N LYS A 401 -5.28 32.36 5.36
CA LYS A 401 -4.70 33.59 5.94
C LYS A 401 -4.08 34.49 4.87
N ALA A 402 -3.58 33.89 3.80
CA ALA A 402 -2.90 34.58 2.70
C ALA A 402 -3.41 34.14 1.32
N GLU A 403 -3.17 34.96 0.30
CA GLU A 403 -3.36 34.58 -1.11
C GLU A 403 -2.50 33.36 -1.45
N ASN A 404 -2.82 32.65 -2.52
CA ASN A 404 -2.10 31.48 -3.02
C ASN A 404 -2.06 30.27 -2.05
N GLN A 405 -2.84 30.30 -0.96
CA GLN A 405 -3.11 29.13 -0.14
C GLN A 405 -4.27 28.34 -0.75
N PHE A 406 -4.07 27.04 -0.95
CA PHE A 406 -5.08 26.19 -1.58
C PHE A 406 -5.15 24.80 -0.94
N GLY A 407 -6.31 24.16 -1.13
CA GLY A 407 -6.51 22.78 -0.74
C GLY A 407 -7.66 22.12 -1.47
N GLY A 408 -7.67 20.79 -1.53
CA GLY A 408 -8.72 20.03 -2.19
C GLY A 408 -8.36 18.58 -2.48
N LEU A 409 -9.07 17.98 -3.45
CA LEU A 409 -8.90 16.59 -3.90
C LEU A 409 -7.83 16.46 -4.98
N ILE A 410 -7.08 15.36 -4.96
CA ILE A 410 -6.05 15.05 -5.96
C ILE A 410 -6.15 13.60 -6.42
N MET A 411 -5.94 13.36 -7.73
CA MET A 411 -5.54 12.08 -8.32
C MET A 411 -4.06 12.17 -8.66
N MET A 412 -3.24 11.34 -8.01
CA MET A 412 -1.79 11.42 -8.04
C MET A 412 -1.14 10.18 -8.63
N GLY A 413 -0.25 10.38 -9.59
CA GLY A 413 0.65 9.41 -10.19
C GLY A 413 1.84 10.13 -10.79
N ARG A 414 2.52 9.59 -11.81
CA ARG A 414 3.57 10.30 -12.58
C ARG A 414 3.07 11.55 -13.31
N GLY A 415 1.77 11.71 -13.38
CA GLY A 415 1.05 12.93 -13.67
C GLY A 415 -0.10 13.02 -12.68
N TYR A 416 -0.61 14.23 -12.46
CA TYR A 416 -1.72 14.46 -11.55
C TYR A 416 -2.74 15.46 -12.09
N SER A 417 -3.95 15.37 -11.55
CA SER A 417 -4.93 16.45 -11.63
C SER A 417 -5.63 16.60 -10.28
N CYS A 418 -5.79 17.85 -9.85
CA CYS A 418 -6.50 18.15 -8.62
C CYS A 418 -7.58 19.19 -8.84
N LEU A 419 -8.67 19.05 -8.06
CA LEU A 419 -9.72 20.06 -7.92
C LEU A 419 -9.53 20.72 -6.57
N VAL A 420 -9.17 22.00 -6.57
CA VAL A 420 -8.81 22.75 -5.37
C VAL A 420 -9.53 24.09 -5.29
N VAL A 421 -9.69 24.60 -4.08
CA VAL A 421 -10.04 26.00 -3.83
C VAL A 421 -8.79 26.76 -3.40
N GLU A 422 -8.57 27.95 -3.99
CA GLU A 422 -7.44 28.85 -3.72
C GLU A 422 -7.96 30.23 -3.33
N ARG A 423 -7.38 30.83 -2.29
CA ARG A 423 -7.63 32.25 -1.98
C ARG A 423 -6.96 33.16 -3.02
N VAL A 424 -7.77 34.05 -3.61
CA VAL A 424 -7.33 35.10 -4.53
C VAL A 424 -7.99 36.42 -4.10
N GLY A 425 -7.21 37.34 -3.53
CA GLY A 425 -7.73 38.52 -2.89
C GLY A 425 -8.72 38.18 -1.76
N ASP A 426 -9.91 38.76 -1.85
CA ASP A 426 -11.02 38.56 -0.90
C ASP A 426 -12.03 37.48 -1.35
N SER A 427 -11.64 36.61 -2.26
CA SER A 427 -12.48 35.55 -2.83
C SER A 427 -11.75 34.22 -2.89
N PHE A 428 -12.49 33.16 -3.24
CA PHE A 428 -11.93 31.84 -3.56
C PHE A 428 -12.19 31.50 -5.02
N GLN A 429 -11.17 30.96 -5.67
CA GLN A 429 -11.28 30.35 -6.99
C GLN A 429 -11.29 28.83 -6.86
N LEU A 430 -12.27 28.18 -7.47
CA LEU A 430 -12.23 26.76 -7.74
C LEU A 430 -11.38 26.55 -8.99
N GLN A 431 -10.35 25.76 -8.87
CA GLN A 431 -9.39 25.52 -9.95
C GLN A 431 -9.20 24.02 -10.19
N GLN A 432 -9.11 23.65 -11.47
CA GLN A 432 -8.46 22.41 -11.86
C GLN A 432 -7.00 22.70 -12.16
N ARG A 433 -6.11 21.94 -11.52
CA ARG A 433 -4.67 22.01 -11.77
C ARG A 433 -4.21 20.66 -12.29
N THR A 434 -3.46 20.66 -13.38
CA THR A 434 -3.04 19.43 -14.06
C THR A 434 -1.58 19.50 -14.46
N CYS A 435 -0.85 18.42 -14.21
CA CYS A 435 0.51 18.18 -14.65
C CYS A 435 0.62 16.77 -15.23
N ASN A 436 0.78 16.63 -16.55
CA ASN A 436 0.73 15.32 -17.19
C ASN A 436 2.02 14.50 -17.06
N LYS A 437 3.16 15.17 -16.90
CA LYS A 437 4.49 14.57 -16.76
C LYS A 437 5.21 15.15 -15.53
N ALA A 438 4.56 15.03 -14.36
CA ALA A 438 5.08 15.59 -13.12
C ALA A 438 6.43 14.98 -12.74
N ASP A 439 6.61 13.68 -12.98
CA ASP A 439 7.85 12.93 -12.80
C ASP A 439 9.02 13.45 -13.68
N LYS A 440 8.72 14.23 -14.71
CA LYS A 440 9.70 14.88 -15.60
C LYS A 440 9.89 16.36 -15.29
N GLY A 441 9.27 16.88 -14.23
CA GLY A 441 9.36 18.28 -13.83
C GLY A 441 8.57 19.22 -14.75
N GLU A 442 7.53 18.72 -15.44
CA GLU A 442 6.63 19.55 -16.23
C GLU A 442 5.92 20.56 -15.33
N LYS A 443 5.66 21.74 -15.86
CA LYS A 443 4.92 22.78 -15.15
C LYS A 443 3.43 22.46 -15.09
N GLU A 444 2.83 22.74 -13.95
CA GLU A 444 1.39 22.66 -13.72
C GLU A 444 0.63 23.67 -14.57
N THR A 445 -0.47 23.25 -15.16
CA THR A 445 -1.47 24.13 -15.79
C THR A 445 -2.61 24.39 -14.81
N LYS A 446 -3.15 25.62 -14.81
CA LYS A 446 -4.25 26.05 -13.95
C LYS A 446 -5.43 26.51 -14.81
N GLN A 447 -6.62 25.99 -14.50
CA GLN A 447 -7.88 26.41 -15.11
C GLN A 447 -8.82 26.89 -14.01
N VAL A 448 -9.23 28.16 -14.04
CA VAL A 448 -10.26 28.69 -13.14
C VAL A 448 -11.64 28.22 -13.63
N LEU A 449 -12.40 27.57 -12.75
CA LEU A 449 -13.70 26.96 -13.05
C LEU A 449 -14.88 27.76 -12.46
N ALA A 450 -14.67 28.39 -11.30
CA ALA A 450 -15.65 29.25 -10.64
C ALA A 450 -14.95 30.18 -9.65
N THR A 451 -15.65 31.26 -9.26
CA THR A 451 -15.20 32.16 -8.19
C THR A 451 -16.32 32.29 -7.16
N PHE A 452 -15.96 32.22 -5.88
CA PHE A 452 -16.89 32.29 -4.76
C PHE A 452 -16.55 33.39 -3.80
N LYS A 453 -17.57 33.97 -3.19
CA LYS A 453 -17.39 34.76 -1.97
C LYS A 453 -17.05 33.83 -0.82
N PRO A 454 -16.27 34.29 0.18
CA PRO A 454 -16.06 33.51 1.41
C PRO A 454 -17.39 33.12 2.06
N THR A 455 -17.46 31.92 2.62
CA THR A 455 -18.61 31.47 3.43
C THR A 455 -18.59 32.08 4.82
N ASP A 456 -17.39 32.46 5.30
CA ASP A 456 -17.18 33.06 6.59
C ASP A 456 -15.91 33.93 6.61
N ARG A 457 -15.78 34.82 7.61
CA ARG A 457 -14.60 35.67 7.86
C ARG A 457 -14.36 35.75 9.37
N ASP A 458 -13.15 35.44 9.80
CA ASP A 458 -12.76 35.48 11.21
C ASP A 458 -11.23 35.69 11.31
N LYS A 459 -10.70 35.55 12.50
CA LYS A 459 -9.25 35.58 12.79
C LYS A 459 -8.77 34.21 13.25
N ILE A 460 -7.59 33.83 12.77
CA ILE A 460 -6.82 32.71 13.29
C ILE A 460 -5.52 33.27 13.85
N ASP A 461 -5.26 33.07 15.16
CA ASP A 461 -4.08 33.62 15.84
C ASP A 461 -3.93 35.13 15.60
N TYR A 462 -5.03 35.88 15.73
CA TYR A 462 -5.12 37.34 15.48
C TYR A 462 -4.94 37.77 14.02
N HIS A 463 -4.66 36.87 13.07
CA HIS A 463 -4.54 37.17 11.65
C HIS A 463 -5.90 37.04 10.94
N PRO A 464 -6.31 38.00 10.10
CA PRO A 464 -7.54 37.88 9.31
C PRO A 464 -7.49 36.63 8.41
N ALA A 465 -8.53 35.82 8.46
CA ALA A 465 -8.71 34.65 7.61
C ALA A 465 -10.08 34.70 6.92
N ILE A 466 -10.14 34.17 5.71
CA ILE A 466 -11.39 33.91 4.99
C ILE A 466 -11.58 32.42 4.82
N TYR A 467 -12.84 31.98 4.84
CA TYR A 467 -13.20 30.55 4.87
C TYR A 467 -14.03 30.19 3.65
N MET A 468 -13.85 28.95 3.18
CA MET A 468 -14.65 28.36 2.11
C MET A 468 -15.07 26.96 2.49
N ASP A 469 -16.38 26.76 2.68
CA ASP A 469 -16.99 25.43 2.85
C ASP A 469 -17.39 24.89 1.48
N ILE A 470 -16.94 23.67 1.15
CA ILE A 470 -17.20 23.08 -0.16
C ILE A 470 -17.16 21.55 -0.09
N TYR A 471 -17.93 20.92 -0.99
CA TYR A 471 -17.85 19.50 -1.27
C TYR A 471 -17.19 19.32 -2.62
N LEU A 472 -16.10 18.57 -2.65
CA LEU A 472 -15.41 18.22 -3.88
C LEU A 472 -15.61 16.74 -4.19
N ARG A 473 -15.79 16.43 -5.45
CA ARG A 473 -16.05 15.07 -5.93
C ARG A 473 -15.16 14.72 -7.10
N MET A 474 -14.69 13.48 -7.12
CA MET A 474 -13.95 12.87 -8.21
C MET A 474 -14.60 11.56 -8.58
N ASN A 475 -15.00 11.39 -9.85
CA ASN A 475 -15.51 10.14 -10.38
C ASN A 475 -14.40 9.48 -11.19
N VAL A 476 -14.10 8.22 -10.89
CA VAL A 476 -13.08 7.43 -11.57
C VAL A 476 -13.74 6.27 -12.30
N GLU A 477 -13.44 6.13 -13.60
CA GLU A 477 -13.87 5.03 -14.43
C GLU A 477 -12.99 4.92 -15.69
N GLY A 478 -12.61 3.70 -16.07
CA GLY A 478 -11.85 3.45 -17.29
C GLY A 478 -10.52 4.18 -17.37
N GLY A 479 -9.80 4.32 -16.25
CA GLY A 479 -8.51 5.01 -16.17
C GLY A 479 -8.61 6.53 -16.31
N LYS A 480 -9.79 7.12 -16.09
CA LYS A 480 -10.03 8.57 -16.15
C LYS A 480 -10.65 9.05 -14.86
N ALA A 481 -10.25 10.25 -14.44
CA ALA A 481 -10.85 11.00 -13.34
C ALA A 481 -11.60 12.22 -13.88
N SER A 482 -12.84 12.43 -13.47
CA SER A 482 -13.65 13.63 -13.75
C SER A 482 -14.10 14.27 -12.46
N PHE A 483 -14.39 15.57 -12.50
CA PHE A 483 -14.54 16.39 -11.30
C PHE A 483 -15.91 17.03 -11.19
N ALA A 484 -16.37 17.22 -9.96
CA ALA A 484 -17.57 17.97 -9.64
C ALA A 484 -17.43 18.64 -8.27
N TYR A 485 -18.24 19.67 -8.02
CA TYR A 485 -18.32 20.31 -6.72
C TYR A 485 -19.77 20.56 -6.31
N SER A 486 -19.97 20.80 -5.03
CA SER A 486 -21.25 21.24 -4.46
C SER A 486 -21.02 22.22 -3.30
N LEU A 487 -21.91 23.18 -3.13
CA LEU A 487 -21.93 24.07 -1.97
C LEU A 487 -22.89 23.61 -0.86
N ASN A 488 -23.73 22.62 -1.14
CA ASN A 488 -24.76 22.14 -0.21
C ASN A 488 -24.70 20.62 0.07
N GLY A 489 -23.75 19.92 -0.56
CA GLY A 489 -23.56 18.48 -0.44
C GLY A 489 -24.64 17.61 -1.13
N LYS A 490 -25.66 18.22 -1.76
CA LYS A 490 -26.79 17.52 -2.39
C LYS A 490 -26.72 17.58 -3.91
N SER A 491 -26.50 18.76 -4.47
CA SER A 491 -26.44 18.98 -5.92
C SER A 491 -25.01 19.21 -6.35
N PHE A 492 -24.47 18.30 -7.17
CA PHE A 492 -23.11 18.38 -7.70
C PHE A 492 -23.12 18.89 -9.14
N LYS A 493 -22.26 19.88 -9.42
CA LYS A 493 -22.02 20.44 -10.74
C LYS A 493 -20.71 19.90 -11.28
N SER A 494 -20.75 19.20 -12.42
CA SER A 494 -19.56 18.75 -13.14
C SER A 494 -18.76 19.93 -13.65
N VAL A 495 -17.43 19.87 -13.53
CA VAL A 495 -16.52 20.96 -13.89
C VAL A 495 -15.20 20.42 -14.41
N GLY A 496 -14.48 21.28 -15.15
CA GLY A 496 -13.16 20.98 -15.67
C GLY A 496 -13.16 19.92 -16.78
N ASN A 497 -11.97 19.45 -17.08
CA ASN A 497 -11.75 18.43 -18.10
C ASN A 497 -11.44 17.07 -17.47
N PRO A 498 -11.87 15.94 -18.06
CA PRO A 498 -11.44 14.63 -17.63
C PRO A 498 -9.92 14.49 -17.71
N PHE A 499 -9.34 13.90 -16.68
CA PHE A 499 -7.91 13.63 -16.59
C PHE A 499 -7.67 12.14 -16.87
N THR A 500 -6.79 11.82 -17.83
CA THR A 500 -6.31 10.46 -18.03
C THR A 500 -5.29 10.15 -16.96
N MET A 501 -5.62 9.21 -16.08
CA MET A 501 -4.77 8.81 -14.96
C MET A 501 -3.46 8.22 -15.45
N ARG A 502 -2.43 8.36 -14.63
CA ARG A 502 -1.13 7.70 -14.82
C ARG A 502 -0.75 7.01 -13.52
N GLU A 503 -0.16 5.82 -13.67
CA GLU A 503 0.43 5.13 -12.51
C GLU A 503 1.55 5.97 -11.87
N GLY A 504 1.86 5.70 -10.61
CA GLY A 504 3.07 6.18 -9.95
C GLY A 504 4.31 5.38 -10.39
N LYS A 505 5.42 5.52 -9.70
CA LYS A 505 6.61 4.71 -9.96
C LYS A 505 6.52 3.42 -9.15
N TRP A 506 6.25 2.30 -9.83
CA TRP A 506 5.99 0.98 -9.28
C TRP A 506 4.69 0.83 -8.48
N VAL A 507 3.84 1.83 -8.46
CA VAL A 507 2.55 1.86 -7.76
C VAL A 507 1.44 2.34 -8.67
N GLY A 508 0.18 2.02 -8.34
CA GLY A 508 -0.98 2.61 -8.97
C GLY A 508 -1.12 4.11 -8.68
N ALA A 509 -2.05 4.76 -9.36
CA ALA A 509 -2.48 6.09 -8.99
C ALA A 509 -3.14 6.08 -7.61
N LYS A 510 -3.05 7.19 -6.90
CA LYS A 510 -3.61 7.37 -5.56
C LYS A 510 -4.59 8.54 -5.55
N VAL A 511 -5.63 8.42 -4.74
CA VAL A 511 -6.62 9.47 -4.50
C VAL A 511 -6.45 10.03 -3.09
N GLY A 512 -6.65 11.32 -2.91
CA GLY A 512 -6.55 11.90 -1.57
C GLY A 512 -6.65 13.42 -1.55
N MET A 513 -6.00 14.04 -0.58
CA MET A 513 -6.07 15.47 -0.29
C MET A 513 -4.70 16.13 -0.41
N VAL A 514 -4.76 17.41 -0.77
CA VAL A 514 -3.60 18.30 -0.87
C VAL A 514 -3.91 19.63 -0.18
N ALA A 515 -2.94 20.17 0.57
CA ALA A 515 -3.02 21.49 1.19
C ALA A 515 -1.65 22.19 1.06
N ILE A 516 -1.57 23.29 0.32
CA ILE A 516 -0.31 23.94 -0.07
C ILE A 516 -0.38 25.44 0.11
N ASP A 517 0.73 26.03 0.49
CA ASP A 517 1.01 27.46 0.47
C ASP A 517 2.10 27.76 -0.57
N ASN A 518 1.76 28.50 -1.61
CA ASN A 518 2.71 28.90 -2.66
C ASN A 518 3.42 30.23 -2.37
N ASN A 519 3.29 30.78 -1.17
CA ASN A 519 3.96 32.02 -0.80
C ASN A 519 5.41 31.77 -0.35
N THR A 520 6.24 32.79 -0.43
CA THR A 520 7.62 32.74 0.10
C THR A 520 7.66 33.01 1.62
N LYS A 521 6.70 33.78 2.13
CA LYS A 521 6.52 34.09 3.55
C LYS A 521 5.04 34.28 3.84
N SER A 522 4.46 33.40 4.62
CA SER A 522 3.10 33.54 5.16
C SER A 522 2.89 32.52 6.27
N ASP A 523 1.93 32.80 7.14
CA ASP A 523 1.46 31.80 8.10
C ASP A 523 0.58 30.79 7.37
N ALA A 524 0.72 29.52 7.72
CA ALA A 524 -0.08 28.47 7.13
C ALA A 524 -1.59 28.70 7.32
N GLY A 525 -2.36 28.51 6.27
CA GLY A 525 -3.81 28.30 6.34
C GLY A 525 -4.14 26.89 6.81
N LEU A 526 -5.42 26.59 6.94
CA LEU A 526 -5.93 25.33 7.45
C LEU A 526 -6.91 24.73 6.44
N LEU A 527 -6.73 23.43 6.13
CA LEU A 527 -7.72 22.64 5.40
C LEU A 527 -8.31 21.61 6.37
N ASP A 528 -9.52 21.86 6.84
CA ASP A 528 -10.28 20.91 7.65
C ASP A 528 -11.06 19.95 6.74
N ILE A 529 -10.89 18.66 6.96
CA ILE A 529 -11.56 17.58 6.25
C ILE A 529 -12.53 16.94 7.24
N ASP A 530 -13.83 17.14 7.01
CA ASP A 530 -14.90 16.61 7.86
C ASP A 530 -15.06 15.10 7.62
N TRP A 531 -15.11 14.72 6.35
CA TRP A 531 -15.13 13.32 5.93
C TRP A 531 -14.63 13.16 4.50
N PHE A 532 -14.20 11.94 4.21
CA PHE A 532 -13.88 11.46 2.87
C PHE A 532 -14.62 10.13 2.63
N ARG A 533 -15.41 10.04 1.58
CA ARG A 533 -16.24 8.87 1.30
C ARG A 533 -16.03 8.35 -0.11
N ILE A 534 -15.95 7.04 -0.21
CA ILE A 534 -15.93 6.27 -1.45
C ILE A 534 -17.30 5.61 -1.63
N ASP A 535 -17.89 5.80 -2.82
CA ASP A 535 -19.17 5.21 -3.22
C ASP A 535 -19.10 4.65 -4.64
#